data_10aaaf37b9066e7efea03d4fe6ba8688
#
_entry.id   10aaaf37b9066e7efea03d4fe6ba8688
#
_cell.length_a   1.000
_cell.length_b   1.000
_cell.length_c   1.000
_cell.angle_alpha   90.00
_cell.angle_beta   90.00
_cell.angle_gamma   90.00
#
_symmetry.space_group_name_H-M   'P 1'
#
loop_
_entity.id
_entity.type
_entity.pdbx_description
1 polymer ?
#
loop_
_entity_poly.entity_id
_entity_poly.type
_entity_poly.pdbx_seq_one_letter_code
_entity_poly.pdbx_strand_id
1 'polypeptide(L)'
;MTRSRGLTLVTTVAFLITLGVAVYAQNDAPGAYHTAEGIWGQLPEGRTWGATSAVYPARDGSGDIWVGERCGANSCANRPDLDPILRFTADGELRYSFGAGMILWPHGMFVDADGNVWITDAVGFGTNPRPEMGHVVLKFSPRGELLMTLGQPGVAGDGEDAFRQPSDVLVAPNGNIFVVDGHGAAGNNRVVKFSSDGTFIMEWGQTGSENGEFRDPHALAMDSQGRLYVGDRGNSRVQVFSQNGDHIATWTQFGRPSGLFITAADILYVADSESNARRNPGWKRGIRFGSVTDGMVDGFIRDPEPDQDNSGTSAAEGVAVDANGDVYGAEVGPLMLRKHICIVWSCTLEGGGGARPNADDYDGAMKAIRGALGAVGDQMSAEDAPGLEASAATIVEGIAKARAYWQTRDRRALRYAISAQRAAQGFHEAAATGDFDATGVAFGALRETCSPCHEQYRERDADGNWQIKHSTASPQSEPTISWSGPAPEETRGDEGQRERSAREVTPEAYDGAMKAIRGAVGEVGDQISGQDAAGLEASATRISRGMARVMIYWRLQRERVAYGIAETAMNAGRSLQAAAAAGDFDAAGTAFGELRAQCTPCHEQYRERDADGNWQIKARSQ
;
A
#
# COMPACT_ATOMS: atom_id res chain seq x y z
N MET A 1 48.86 -3.60 -26.55
CA MET A 1 48.23 -3.13 -25.28
C MET A 1 47.27 -1.98 -25.54
N THR A 2 46.26 -2.13 -26.42
CA THR A 2 45.32 -1.02 -26.80
C THR A 2 43.88 -1.47 -27.05
N ARG A 3 43.43 -2.59 -26.45
CA ARG A 3 42.03 -3.07 -26.58
C ARG A 3 41.20 -3.07 -25.28
N SER A 4 41.79 -2.69 -24.13
CA SER A 4 41.09 -2.75 -22.83
C SER A 4 40.45 -1.42 -22.39
N ARG A 5 40.81 -0.28 -22.98
CA ARG A 5 40.25 1.03 -22.54
C ARG A 5 38.93 1.43 -23.21
N GLY A 6 38.59 0.83 -24.35
CA GLY A 6 37.36 1.15 -25.06
C GLY A 6 36.10 0.48 -24.47
N LEU A 7 36.25 -0.70 -23.88
CA LEU A 7 35.12 -1.47 -23.35
C LEU A 7 34.62 -0.91 -22.01
N THR A 8 35.51 -0.39 -21.18
CA THR A 8 35.16 0.20 -19.88
C THR A 8 34.43 1.54 -20.04
N LEU A 9 34.78 2.32 -21.06
CA LEU A 9 34.12 3.61 -21.31
C LEU A 9 32.70 3.44 -21.87
N VAL A 10 32.48 2.44 -22.73
CA VAL A 10 31.14 2.15 -23.31
C VAL A 10 30.19 1.61 -22.25
N THR A 11 30.66 0.75 -21.34
CA THR A 11 29.82 0.23 -20.24
C THR A 11 29.48 1.30 -19.20
N THR A 12 30.39 2.19 -18.88
CA THR A 12 30.16 3.29 -17.94
C THR A 12 29.18 4.32 -18.52
N VAL A 13 29.34 4.66 -19.81
CA VAL A 13 28.41 5.60 -20.49
C VAL A 13 27.03 4.99 -20.65
N ALA A 14 26.90 3.68 -20.99
CA ALA A 14 25.60 3.00 -21.08
C ALA A 14 24.91 2.94 -19.71
N PHE A 15 25.63 2.70 -18.62
CA PHE A 15 25.06 2.67 -17.27
C PHE A 15 24.63 4.08 -16.79
N LEU A 16 25.38 5.11 -17.10
CA LEU A 16 25.02 6.51 -16.80
C LEU A 16 23.82 6.99 -17.62
N ILE A 17 23.71 6.56 -18.89
CA ILE A 17 22.58 6.89 -19.76
C ILE A 17 21.31 6.18 -19.26
N THR A 18 21.39 4.91 -18.89
CA THR A 18 20.21 4.16 -18.37
C THR A 18 19.71 4.70 -17.03
N LEU A 19 20.60 5.11 -16.11
CA LEU A 19 20.18 5.79 -14.88
C LEU A 19 19.54 7.15 -15.17
N GLY A 20 20.13 7.94 -16.06
CA GLY A 20 19.60 9.25 -16.43
C GLY A 20 18.21 9.17 -17.08
N VAL A 21 17.98 8.20 -17.95
CA VAL A 21 16.68 7.97 -18.60
C VAL A 21 15.63 7.50 -17.58
N ALA A 22 16.00 6.61 -16.64
CA ALA A 22 15.07 6.14 -15.60
C ALA A 22 14.61 7.28 -14.68
N VAL A 23 15.51 8.16 -14.23
CA VAL A 23 15.17 9.31 -13.38
C VAL A 23 14.33 10.34 -14.15
N TYR A 24 14.63 10.55 -15.43
CA TYR A 24 13.91 11.48 -16.29
C TYR A 24 12.45 10.99 -16.51
N ALA A 25 12.25 9.73 -16.84
CA ALA A 25 10.93 9.13 -17.02
C ALA A 25 10.04 9.25 -15.75
N GLN A 26 10.62 9.12 -14.55
CA GLN A 26 9.87 9.23 -13.29
C GLN A 26 9.52 10.68 -12.91
N ASN A 27 10.26 11.66 -13.39
CA ASN A 27 9.94 13.08 -13.21
C ASN A 27 8.92 13.59 -14.23
N ASP A 28 8.74 12.91 -15.35
CA ASP A 28 7.90 13.33 -16.47
C ASP A 28 6.74 12.34 -16.74
N ALA A 29 6.47 11.43 -15.79
CA ALA A 29 5.30 10.55 -15.87
C ALA A 29 4.01 11.38 -16.04
N PRO A 30 3.06 10.95 -16.91
CA PRO A 30 1.88 11.74 -17.24
C PRO A 30 0.99 12.00 -16.04
N GLY A 31 0.45 13.20 -15.96
CA GLY A 31 -0.52 13.59 -14.95
C GLY A 31 -1.89 12.99 -15.26
N ALA A 32 -2.42 12.19 -14.33
CA ALA A 32 -3.79 11.71 -14.34
C ALA A 32 -4.73 12.67 -13.58
N TYR A 33 -4.22 13.81 -13.16
CA TYR A 33 -4.89 14.70 -12.23
C TYR A 33 -4.85 16.15 -12.70
N HIS A 34 -5.94 16.85 -12.41
CA HIS A 34 -6.03 18.30 -12.48
C HIS A 34 -5.95 18.88 -11.06
N THR A 35 -4.99 19.75 -10.81
CA THR A 35 -4.91 20.45 -9.52
C THR A 35 -5.98 21.51 -9.44
N ALA A 36 -6.86 21.43 -8.46
CA ALA A 36 -7.88 22.43 -8.21
C ALA A 36 -7.23 23.77 -7.86
N GLU A 37 -7.84 24.87 -8.30
CA GLU A 37 -7.36 26.20 -7.97
C GLU A 37 -7.61 26.53 -6.49
N GLY A 38 -6.65 27.19 -5.86
CA GLY A 38 -6.76 27.67 -4.48
C GLY A 38 -6.56 26.58 -3.42
N ILE A 39 -7.01 26.92 -2.21
CA ILE A 39 -6.96 26.05 -1.04
C ILE A 39 -8.28 25.28 -0.96
N TRP A 40 -8.19 23.95 -0.82
CA TRP A 40 -9.38 23.16 -0.54
C TRP A 40 -9.68 23.15 0.96
N GLY A 41 -10.96 23.26 1.30
CA GLY A 41 -11.46 23.33 2.66
C GLY A 41 -11.64 24.77 3.16
N GLN A 42 -12.86 25.07 3.61
CA GLN A 42 -13.24 26.40 4.09
C GLN A 42 -13.11 26.45 5.61
N LEU A 43 -12.24 27.33 6.10
CA LEU A 43 -12.12 27.60 7.52
C LEU A 43 -13.12 28.68 7.96
N PRO A 44 -13.52 28.71 9.25
CA PRO A 44 -14.35 29.77 9.81
C PRO A 44 -13.70 31.15 9.65
N GLU A 45 -14.53 32.20 9.63
CA GLU A 45 -14.07 33.58 9.58
C GLU A 45 -13.05 33.87 10.70
N GLY A 46 -11.95 34.51 10.35
CA GLY A 46 -10.86 34.84 11.27
C GLY A 46 -9.85 33.71 11.54
N ARG A 47 -10.05 32.53 11.01
CA ARG A 47 -9.07 31.42 11.05
C ARG A 47 -8.33 31.35 9.72
N THR A 48 -7.02 31.18 9.79
CA THR A 48 -6.15 30.93 8.63
C THR A 48 -5.58 29.52 8.68
N TRP A 49 -5.28 28.96 7.51
CA TRP A 49 -4.57 27.71 7.42
C TRP A 49 -3.15 27.83 7.99
N GLY A 50 -2.74 26.83 8.75
CA GLY A 50 -1.37 26.59 9.19
C GLY A 50 -0.69 25.54 8.33
N ALA A 51 0.54 25.18 8.71
CA ALA A 51 1.24 24.06 8.13
C ALA A 51 0.38 22.79 8.29
N THR A 52 0.05 22.17 7.18
CA THR A 52 -0.81 20.99 7.11
C THR A 52 0.06 19.81 6.78
N SER A 53 0.11 18.81 7.67
CA SER A 53 1.01 17.66 7.53
C SER A 53 0.28 16.34 7.38
N ALA A 54 -0.99 16.29 7.80
CA ALA A 54 -1.76 15.07 7.84
C ALA A 54 -3.12 15.22 7.16
N VAL A 55 -3.52 14.22 6.42
CA VAL A 55 -4.83 14.12 5.79
C VAL A 55 -5.24 12.65 5.69
N TYR A 56 -6.52 12.34 5.95
CA TYR A 56 -7.04 10.98 5.83
C TYR A 56 -8.54 10.98 5.52
N PRO A 57 -9.06 10.11 4.63
CA PRO A 57 -10.48 10.01 4.37
C PRO A 57 -11.22 9.40 5.57
N ALA A 58 -12.42 9.87 5.86
CA ALA A 58 -13.30 9.24 6.83
C ALA A 58 -13.72 7.84 6.33
N ARG A 59 -13.90 6.90 7.28
CA ARG A 59 -14.24 5.50 6.96
C ARG A 59 -15.70 5.15 7.24
N ASP A 60 -16.53 6.15 7.45
CA ASP A 60 -17.97 5.99 7.74
C ASP A 60 -18.88 6.13 6.51
N GLY A 61 -18.28 6.18 5.31
CA GLY A 61 -19.01 6.31 4.04
C GLY A 61 -19.53 7.72 3.75
N SER A 62 -19.22 8.72 4.58
CA SER A 62 -19.66 10.11 4.38
C SER A 62 -18.95 10.82 3.22
N GLY A 63 -17.77 10.34 2.82
CA GLY A 63 -16.87 11.05 1.91
C GLY A 63 -16.12 12.22 2.56
N ASP A 64 -16.26 12.40 3.88
CA ASP A 64 -15.57 13.45 4.63
C ASP A 64 -14.06 13.21 4.67
N ILE A 65 -13.32 14.30 4.87
CA ILE A 65 -11.86 14.31 4.95
C ILE A 65 -11.40 14.84 6.30
N TRP A 66 -10.58 14.07 6.99
CA TRP A 66 -9.89 14.49 8.20
C TRP A 66 -8.57 15.17 7.86
N VAL A 67 -8.25 16.23 8.59
CA VAL A 67 -7.04 17.03 8.37
C VAL A 67 -6.40 17.38 9.70
N GLY A 68 -5.07 17.22 9.77
CA GLY A 68 -4.25 17.72 10.86
C GLY A 68 -3.48 18.97 10.43
N GLU A 69 -3.78 20.13 11.03
CA GLU A 69 -3.09 21.39 10.74
C GLU A 69 -2.57 22.06 12.01
N ARG A 70 -1.54 22.87 11.89
CA ARG A 70 -0.77 23.41 13.01
C ARG A 70 -1.27 24.80 13.44
N CYS A 71 -2.59 24.95 13.65
CA CYS A 71 -3.25 26.09 14.30
C CYS A 71 -2.95 27.45 13.66
N GLY A 72 -2.99 27.53 12.33
CA GLY A 72 -2.72 28.77 11.58
C GLY A 72 -1.23 29.17 11.52
N ALA A 73 -0.33 28.30 11.97
CA ALA A 73 1.11 28.53 12.02
C ALA A 73 1.88 27.25 11.66
N ASN A 74 3.10 27.06 12.16
CA ASN A 74 3.83 25.78 12.07
C ASN A 74 3.90 25.05 13.43
N SER A 75 3.06 25.43 14.39
CA SER A 75 2.88 24.77 15.68
C SER A 75 1.65 25.35 16.38
N CYS A 76 0.93 24.53 17.15
CA CYS A 76 -0.17 24.94 18.00
C CYS A 76 0.28 25.55 19.36
N ALA A 77 1.58 25.61 19.62
CA ALA A 77 2.13 26.02 20.91
C ALA A 77 1.61 27.38 21.41
N ASN A 78 1.45 28.34 20.50
CA ASN A 78 0.99 29.68 20.81
C ASN A 78 -0.52 29.89 20.61
N ARG A 79 -1.24 28.85 20.17
CA ARG A 79 -2.67 28.87 19.88
C ARG A 79 -3.37 27.64 20.48
N PRO A 80 -3.28 27.46 21.81
CA PRO A 80 -3.91 26.32 22.48
C PRO A 80 -5.45 26.37 22.46
N ASP A 81 -6.01 27.47 22.01
CA ASP A 81 -7.43 27.70 21.80
C ASP A 81 -7.97 27.13 20.46
N LEU A 82 -7.09 26.80 19.52
CA LEU A 82 -7.48 26.27 18.22
C LEU A 82 -7.41 24.73 18.16
N ASP A 83 -8.40 24.16 17.52
CA ASP A 83 -8.45 22.72 17.25
C ASP A 83 -7.54 22.34 16.08
N PRO A 84 -6.55 21.48 16.27
CA PRO A 84 -5.66 21.04 15.18
C PRO A 84 -6.25 19.92 14.32
N ILE A 85 -7.27 19.20 14.77
CA ILE A 85 -7.93 18.14 14.01
C ILE A 85 -9.24 18.68 13.47
N LEU A 86 -9.36 18.69 12.14
CA LEU A 86 -10.48 19.24 11.41
C LEU A 86 -11.15 18.13 10.59
N ARG A 87 -12.48 18.14 10.52
CA ARG A 87 -13.25 17.27 9.64
C ARG A 87 -14.04 18.12 8.66
N PHE A 88 -13.76 17.93 7.37
CA PHE A 88 -14.46 18.60 6.28
C PHE A 88 -15.41 17.64 5.59
N THR A 89 -16.53 18.18 5.08
CA THR A 89 -17.40 17.46 4.15
C THR A 89 -16.68 17.20 2.83
N ALA A 90 -17.21 16.31 1.98
CA ALA A 90 -16.69 16.06 0.64
C ALA A 90 -16.59 17.33 -0.23
N ASP A 91 -17.41 18.35 0.06
CA ASP A 91 -17.44 19.64 -0.63
C ASP A 91 -16.49 20.68 -0.01
N GLY A 92 -15.78 20.33 1.07
CA GLY A 92 -14.80 21.18 1.74
C GLY A 92 -15.37 22.13 2.79
N GLU A 93 -16.60 21.95 3.26
CA GLU A 93 -17.16 22.70 4.39
C GLU A 93 -16.68 22.09 5.71
N LEU A 94 -16.25 22.92 6.66
CA LEU A 94 -15.87 22.43 7.99
C LEU A 94 -17.09 21.90 8.73
N ARG A 95 -17.09 20.59 9.03
CA ARG A 95 -18.16 19.94 9.76
C ARG A 95 -18.02 20.13 11.27
N TYR A 96 -16.83 19.85 11.79
CA TYR A 96 -16.43 20.09 13.19
C TYR A 96 -14.92 19.91 13.36
N SER A 97 -14.42 20.29 14.54
CA SER A 97 -13.01 20.19 14.90
C SER A 97 -12.85 19.85 16.38
N PHE A 98 -11.66 19.40 16.77
CA PHE A 98 -11.32 19.12 18.17
C PHE A 98 -9.79 19.06 18.39
N GLY A 99 -9.39 18.90 19.66
CA GLY A 99 -8.01 18.70 20.07
C GLY A 99 -7.29 19.95 20.55
N ALA A 100 -8.01 21.06 20.72
CA ALA A 100 -7.46 22.31 21.27
C ALA A 100 -6.75 22.07 22.61
N GLY A 101 -5.51 22.56 22.73
CA GLY A 101 -4.69 22.45 23.93
C GLY A 101 -4.13 21.04 24.22
N MET A 102 -4.45 20.04 23.38
CA MET A 102 -4.03 18.64 23.56
C MET A 102 -2.87 18.24 22.65
N ILE A 103 -2.66 18.96 21.56
CA ILE A 103 -1.68 18.65 20.52
C ILE A 103 -0.80 19.86 20.27
N LEU A 104 0.50 19.65 20.28
CA LEU A 104 1.51 20.69 20.07
C LEU A 104 1.89 20.82 18.59
N TRP A 105 2.18 19.68 17.96
CA TRP A 105 2.71 19.64 16.61
C TRP A 105 2.21 18.39 15.87
N PRO A 106 0.95 18.44 15.41
CA PRO A 106 0.36 17.32 14.69
C PRO A 106 1.22 16.96 13.46
N HIS A 107 1.43 15.65 13.24
CA HIS A 107 2.28 15.21 12.14
C HIS A 107 1.63 14.13 11.26
N GLY A 108 1.58 12.88 11.67
CA GLY A 108 0.94 11.81 10.92
C GLY A 108 -0.46 11.49 11.44
N MET A 109 -1.35 11.00 10.56
CA MET A 109 -2.74 10.68 10.90
C MET A 109 -3.19 9.38 10.25
N PHE A 110 -3.99 8.63 10.99
CA PHE A 110 -4.69 7.45 10.50
C PHE A 110 -6.12 7.42 11.04
N VAL A 111 -7.07 6.92 10.24
CA VAL A 111 -8.43 6.65 10.71
C VAL A 111 -8.64 5.15 10.73
N ASP A 112 -8.97 4.57 11.89
CA ASP A 112 -9.18 3.13 12.02
C ASP A 112 -10.57 2.68 11.49
N ALA A 113 -10.81 1.36 11.50
CA ALA A 113 -12.06 0.79 10.97
C ALA A 113 -13.31 1.22 11.77
N ASP A 114 -13.15 1.64 13.02
CA ASP A 114 -14.23 2.13 13.88
C ASP A 114 -14.43 3.65 13.71
N GLY A 115 -13.66 4.30 12.82
CA GLY A 115 -13.68 5.72 12.55
C GLY A 115 -12.91 6.57 13.57
N ASN A 116 -12.17 5.95 14.51
CA ASN A 116 -11.35 6.70 15.45
C ASN A 116 -10.15 7.33 14.74
N VAL A 117 -9.81 8.56 15.16
CA VAL A 117 -8.72 9.33 14.60
C VAL A 117 -7.47 9.14 15.45
N TRP A 118 -6.43 8.64 14.83
CA TRP A 118 -5.11 8.52 15.41
C TRP A 118 -4.22 9.63 14.86
N ILE A 119 -3.44 10.27 15.73
CA ILE A 119 -2.54 11.35 15.34
C ILE A 119 -1.25 11.28 16.15
N THR A 120 -0.13 11.52 15.49
CA THR A 120 1.15 11.70 16.18
C THR A 120 1.30 13.15 16.59
N ASP A 121 1.77 13.39 17.82
CA ASP A 121 2.18 14.68 18.32
C ASP A 121 3.70 14.68 18.50
N ALA A 122 4.42 15.11 17.47
CA ALA A 122 5.86 15.34 17.55
C ALA A 122 6.12 16.70 18.25
N VAL A 123 7.34 17.16 18.30
CA VAL A 123 7.67 18.46 18.92
C VAL A 123 8.01 19.51 17.86
N GLY A 124 8.40 19.04 16.66
CA GLY A 124 8.93 19.90 15.62
C GLY A 124 10.37 20.33 15.86
N PHE A 125 10.77 21.42 15.25
CA PHE A 125 12.13 21.92 15.32
C PHE A 125 12.26 23.09 16.31
N GLY A 126 13.39 23.14 17.01
CA GLY A 126 13.73 24.21 17.93
C GLY A 126 13.39 23.89 19.40
N THR A 127 13.25 24.94 20.21
CA THR A 127 12.90 24.79 21.64
C THR A 127 11.41 24.53 21.77
N ASN A 128 11.03 23.46 22.46
CA ASN A 128 9.64 23.17 22.78
C ASN A 128 9.14 24.18 23.84
N PRO A 129 8.19 25.07 23.51
CA PRO A 129 7.65 26.04 24.46
C PRO A 129 6.66 25.43 25.46
N ARG A 130 6.24 24.18 25.23
CA ARG A 130 5.32 23.40 26.05
C ARG A 130 5.95 22.06 26.40
N PRO A 131 6.96 22.04 27.30
CA PRO A 131 7.77 20.86 27.59
C PRO A 131 6.96 19.67 28.14
N GLU A 132 5.75 19.90 28.62
CA GLU A 132 4.81 18.88 29.08
C GLU A 132 4.03 18.19 27.94
N MET A 133 4.27 18.53 26.66
CA MET A 133 3.54 18.05 25.50
C MET A 133 4.46 17.46 24.45
N GLY A 134 3.87 16.72 23.52
CA GLY A 134 4.57 16.07 22.40
C GLY A 134 5.15 14.70 22.76
N HIS A 135 5.79 14.08 21.78
CA HIS A 135 6.37 12.74 21.85
C HIS A 135 5.36 11.61 22.12
N VAL A 136 4.12 11.78 21.67
CA VAL A 136 3.03 10.84 21.89
C VAL A 136 2.27 10.52 20.60
N VAL A 137 1.50 9.42 20.64
CA VAL A 137 0.44 9.10 19.71
C VAL A 137 -0.89 9.15 20.45
N LEU A 138 -1.84 9.89 19.93
CA LEU A 138 -3.17 10.08 20.52
C LEU A 138 -4.23 9.39 19.67
N LYS A 139 -5.16 8.68 20.30
CA LYS A 139 -6.36 8.12 19.69
C LYS A 139 -7.58 8.89 20.16
N PHE A 140 -8.36 9.41 19.25
CA PHE A 140 -9.63 10.09 19.55
C PHE A 140 -10.81 9.32 18.96
N SER A 141 -11.95 9.37 19.64
CA SER A 141 -13.22 8.96 19.04
C SER A 141 -13.54 9.87 17.83
N PRO A 142 -14.47 9.46 16.93
CA PRO A 142 -14.91 10.33 15.85
C PRO A 142 -15.49 11.68 16.32
N ARG A 143 -15.78 11.83 17.61
CA ARG A 143 -16.31 13.07 18.22
C ARG A 143 -15.28 13.86 19.04
N GLY A 144 -14.02 13.43 19.05
CA GLY A 144 -12.93 14.13 19.73
C GLY A 144 -12.71 13.76 21.20
N GLU A 145 -13.30 12.65 21.67
CA GLU A 145 -12.99 12.11 23.00
C GLU A 145 -11.64 11.38 22.95
N LEU A 146 -10.71 11.70 23.85
CA LEU A 146 -9.42 11.01 23.94
C LEU A 146 -9.62 9.59 24.50
N LEU A 147 -9.29 8.60 23.71
CA LEU A 147 -9.47 7.18 24.02
C LEU A 147 -8.19 6.48 24.47
N MET A 148 -7.04 6.91 23.94
CA MET A 148 -5.73 6.30 24.24
C MET A 148 -4.60 7.29 24.01
N THR A 149 -3.55 7.15 24.80
CA THR A 149 -2.26 7.81 24.60
C THR A 149 -1.16 6.75 24.61
N LEU A 150 -0.34 6.69 23.57
CA LEU A 150 0.90 5.92 23.54
C LEU A 150 2.07 6.88 23.72
N GLY A 151 3.05 6.49 24.51
CA GLY A 151 4.13 7.37 24.94
C GLY A 151 3.77 8.19 26.18
N GLN A 152 4.74 8.96 26.66
CA GLN A 152 4.60 9.82 27.84
C GLN A 152 4.67 11.29 27.39
N PRO A 153 3.62 12.09 27.59
CA PRO A 153 3.60 13.49 27.15
C PRO A 153 4.81 14.28 27.66
N GLY A 154 5.52 14.95 26.76
CA GLY A 154 6.71 15.73 27.06
C GLY A 154 7.99 14.92 27.28
N VAL A 155 7.92 13.60 27.30
CA VAL A 155 9.07 12.73 27.59
C VAL A 155 9.63 12.13 26.30
N ALA A 156 10.76 12.65 25.84
CA ALA A 156 11.50 12.06 24.72
C ALA A 156 12.33 10.87 25.20
N GLY A 157 12.16 9.71 24.59
CA GLY A 157 12.89 8.50 24.97
C GLY A 157 12.95 7.45 23.86
N ASP A 158 13.69 6.38 24.13
CA ASP A 158 13.86 5.21 23.26
C ASP A 158 13.33 3.91 23.90
N GLY A 159 12.67 4.03 25.07
CA GLY A 159 12.02 2.90 25.74
C GLY A 159 10.77 2.40 25.04
N GLU A 160 10.21 1.30 25.59
CA GLU A 160 8.99 0.65 25.07
C GLU A 160 7.73 1.54 25.18
N ASP A 161 7.73 2.49 26.10
CA ASP A 161 6.64 3.42 26.43
C ASP A 161 7.00 4.89 26.14
N ALA A 162 8.00 5.15 25.34
CA ALA A 162 8.45 6.49 24.99
C ALA A 162 8.79 6.60 23.50
N PHE A 163 8.61 7.80 22.95
CA PHE A 163 8.99 8.14 21.58
C PHE A 163 9.93 9.35 21.56
N ARG A 164 10.59 9.49 20.43
CA ARG A 164 11.36 10.71 20.12
C ARG A 164 10.98 11.21 18.74
N GLN A 165 10.01 12.11 18.67
CA GLN A 165 9.46 12.65 17.43
C GLN A 165 8.73 11.58 16.59
N PRO A 166 7.62 10.96 17.08
CA PRO A 166 6.85 10.02 16.29
C PRO A 166 6.26 10.73 15.06
N SER A 167 6.53 10.19 13.87
CA SER A 167 6.17 10.83 12.61
C SER A 167 4.87 10.31 12.02
N ASP A 168 4.54 9.03 12.19
CA ASP A 168 3.30 8.48 11.67
C ASP A 168 2.81 7.28 12.47
N VAL A 169 1.52 6.98 12.31
CA VAL A 169 0.83 5.87 12.98
C VAL A 169 -0.09 5.14 12.01
N LEU A 170 -0.20 3.82 12.16
CA LEU A 170 -1.08 2.96 11.37
C LEU A 170 -1.66 1.85 12.23
N VAL A 171 -2.96 1.57 12.07
CA VAL A 171 -3.62 0.43 12.71
C VAL A 171 -3.95 -0.63 11.67
N ALA A 172 -3.38 -1.81 11.83
CA ALA A 172 -3.61 -2.94 10.94
C ALA A 172 -5.01 -3.55 11.17
N PRO A 173 -5.56 -4.29 10.19
CA PRO A 173 -6.87 -4.94 10.32
C PRO A 173 -7.00 -5.92 11.50
N ASN A 174 -5.88 -6.44 12.00
CA ASN A 174 -5.84 -7.30 13.20
C ASN A 174 -5.78 -6.52 14.52
N GLY A 175 -5.85 -5.18 14.45
CA GLY A 175 -5.81 -4.27 15.59
C GLY A 175 -4.39 -3.90 16.07
N ASN A 176 -3.33 -4.49 15.52
CA ASN A 176 -1.97 -4.08 15.88
C ASN A 176 -1.70 -2.63 15.41
N ILE A 177 -1.01 -1.87 16.27
CA ILE A 177 -0.67 -0.48 16.02
C ILE A 177 0.81 -0.42 15.66
N PHE A 178 1.13 0.32 14.61
CA PHE A 178 2.51 0.57 14.18
C PHE A 178 2.78 2.07 14.26
N VAL A 179 3.91 2.44 14.84
CA VAL A 179 4.35 3.83 14.96
C VAL A 179 5.74 3.96 14.38
N VAL A 180 5.94 4.91 13.47
CA VAL A 180 7.27 5.34 13.05
C VAL A 180 7.76 6.40 14.01
N ASP A 181 8.92 6.17 14.59
CA ASP A 181 9.52 7.03 15.61
C ASP A 181 10.89 7.51 15.15
N GLY A 182 10.93 8.69 14.53
CA GLY A 182 12.20 9.10 13.95
C GLY A 182 12.21 10.41 13.17
N HIS A 183 11.26 11.33 13.35
CA HIS A 183 11.28 12.61 12.65
C HIS A 183 12.52 13.44 12.96
N GLY A 184 13.26 13.80 11.92
CA GLY A 184 14.47 14.62 12.00
C GLY A 184 15.72 13.87 12.49
N ALA A 185 16.83 14.59 12.58
CA ALA A 185 18.15 14.02 12.84
C ALA A 185 18.34 13.39 14.23
N ALA A 186 17.47 13.76 15.19
CA ALA A 186 17.55 13.27 16.57
C ALA A 186 16.54 12.14 16.86
N GLY A 187 15.75 11.72 15.86
CA GLY A 187 14.78 10.65 16.04
C GLY A 187 15.41 9.28 16.29
N ASN A 188 14.62 8.35 16.84
CA ASN A 188 15.08 7.00 17.16
C ASN A 188 15.32 6.13 15.93
N ASN A 189 14.71 6.50 14.79
CA ASN A 189 14.83 5.78 13.52
C ASN A 189 14.38 4.31 13.60
N ARG A 190 13.20 4.08 14.17
CA ARG A 190 12.62 2.75 14.38
C ARG A 190 11.13 2.72 13.98
N VAL A 191 10.62 1.52 13.86
CA VAL A 191 9.18 1.22 13.84
C VAL A 191 8.85 0.46 15.12
N VAL A 192 7.84 0.91 15.85
CA VAL A 192 7.37 0.28 17.10
C VAL A 192 5.99 -0.33 16.84
N LYS A 193 5.79 -1.55 17.31
CA LYS A 193 4.54 -2.31 17.19
C LYS A 193 3.92 -2.51 18.57
N PHE A 194 2.62 -2.20 18.66
CA PHE A 194 1.81 -2.42 19.85
C PHE A 194 0.61 -3.32 19.52
N SER A 195 0.04 -3.94 20.52
CA SER A 195 -1.29 -4.58 20.45
C SER A 195 -2.39 -3.52 20.44
N SER A 196 -3.63 -3.93 20.17
CA SER A 196 -4.80 -3.04 20.08
C SER A 196 -5.13 -2.30 21.38
N ASP A 197 -4.63 -2.77 22.53
CA ASP A 197 -4.77 -2.16 23.84
C ASP A 197 -3.58 -1.25 24.22
N GLY A 198 -2.63 -1.04 23.29
CA GLY A 198 -1.46 -0.21 23.50
C GLY A 198 -0.28 -0.90 24.22
N THR A 199 -0.33 -2.22 24.41
CA THR A 199 0.79 -2.96 25.00
C THR A 199 1.90 -3.14 23.97
N PHE A 200 3.14 -2.81 24.33
CA PHE A 200 4.32 -3.01 23.47
C PHE A 200 4.48 -4.48 23.07
N ILE A 201 4.78 -4.72 21.80
CA ILE A 201 5.03 -6.06 21.27
C ILE A 201 6.50 -6.20 20.84
N MET A 202 6.97 -5.29 20.00
CA MET A 202 8.32 -5.32 19.44
C MET A 202 8.64 -3.99 18.74
N GLU A 203 9.91 -3.82 18.42
CA GLU A 203 10.40 -2.76 17.55
C GLU A 203 11.46 -3.31 16.60
N TRP A 204 11.72 -2.57 15.52
CA TRP A 204 12.85 -2.82 14.63
C TRP A 204 13.32 -1.54 13.98
N GLY A 205 14.55 -1.58 13.47
CA GLY A 205 15.21 -0.45 12.84
C GLY A 205 16.21 0.23 13.78
N GLN A 206 17.14 0.90 13.16
CA GLN A 206 18.16 1.74 13.77
C GLN A 206 18.62 2.76 12.75
N THR A 207 19.42 3.75 13.19
CA THR A 207 19.99 4.73 12.27
C THR A 207 20.98 4.09 11.30
N GLY A 208 20.71 4.20 9.99
CA GLY A 208 21.60 3.67 8.97
C GLY A 208 21.00 3.74 7.56
N SER A 209 21.60 2.99 6.61
CA SER A 209 21.22 2.95 5.21
C SER A 209 21.05 1.53 4.64
N GLU A 210 21.37 0.51 5.43
CA GLU A 210 21.15 -0.87 5.02
C GLU A 210 19.66 -1.24 5.07
N ASN A 211 19.29 -2.39 4.52
CA ASN A 211 17.92 -2.88 4.60
C ASN A 211 17.53 -3.12 6.06
N GLY A 212 16.39 -2.56 6.46
CA GLY A 212 15.93 -2.59 7.86
C GLY A 212 16.49 -1.47 8.74
N GLU A 213 17.44 -0.68 8.25
CA GLU A 213 17.89 0.55 8.90
C GLU A 213 17.14 1.76 8.32
N PHE A 214 17.04 2.82 9.09
CA PHE A 214 16.30 4.03 8.70
C PHE A 214 17.11 5.30 8.94
N ARG A 215 16.73 6.31 8.18
CA ARG A 215 17.15 7.69 8.43
C ARG A 215 15.95 8.61 8.22
N ASP A 216 15.50 9.26 9.29
CA ASP A 216 14.34 10.13 9.24
C ASP A 216 13.10 9.40 8.63
N PRO A 217 12.74 8.20 9.16
CA PRO A 217 11.57 7.49 8.68
C PRO A 217 10.32 8.31 9.00
N HIS A 218 9.40 8.44 8.02
CA HIS A 218 8.46 9.54 8.04
C HIS A 218 6.99 9.16 7.89
N ALA A 219 6.69 8.09 7.18
CA ALA A 219 5.32 7.69 6.89
C ALA A 219 5.13 6.19 6.87
N LEU A 220 3.89 5.75 7.10
CA LEU A 220 3.45 4.36 7.07
C LEU A 220 2.27 4.17 6.12
N ALA A 221 2.25 3.04 5.44
CA ALA A 221 1.07 2.53 4.75
C ALA A 221 1.04 1.00 4.81
N MET A 222 -0.13 0.41 4.55
CA MET A 222 -0.29 -1.04 4.52
C MET A 222 -1.14 -1.45 3.33
N ASP A 223 -0.72 -2.50 2.63
CA ASP A 223 -1.46 -3.05 1.50
C ASP A 223 -2.50 -4.10 1.93
N SER A 224 -3.29 -4.57 0.95
CA SER A 224 -4.32 -5.59 1.18
C SER A 224 -3.78 -6.94 1.64
N GLN A 225 -2.47 -7.19 1.49
CA GLN A 225 -1.79 -8.39 1.97
C GLN A 225 -1.23 -8.23 3.38
N GLY A 226 -1.38 -7.05 3.98
CA GLY A 226 -0.85 -6.72 5.30
C GLY A 226 0.65 -6.46 5.32
N ARG A 227 1.27 -6.15 4.18
CA ARG A 227 2.67 -5.70 4.13
C ARG A 227 2.74 -4.24 4.55
N LEU A 228 3.72 -3.91 5.37
CA LEU A 228 3.95 -2.57 5.89
C LEU A 228 4.96 -1.84 5.01
N TYR A 229 4.61 -0.63 4.59
CA TYR A 229 5.44 0.26 3.80
C TYR A 229 5.93 1.40 4.68
N VAL A 230 7.24 1.61 4.74
CA VAL A 230 7.87 2.66 5.54
C VAL A 230 8.55 3.65 4.60
N GLY A 231 8.16 4.90 4.68
CA GLY A 231 8.82 6.00 3.99
C GLY A 231 10.13 6.37 4.67
N ASP A 232 11.23 5.78 4.25
CA ASP A 232 12.58 6.06 4.76
C ASP A 232 13.15 7.31 4.08
N ARG A 233 12.60 8.47 4.51
CA ARG A 233 12.77 9.78 3.85
C ARG A 233 14.22 10.19 3.71
N GLY A 234 15.01 10.07 4.78
CA GLY A 234 16.42 10.45 4.79
C GLY A 234 17.29 9.64 3.83
N ASN A 235 16.87 8.42 3.49
CA ASN A 235 17.52 7.55 2.53
C ASN A 235 16.86 7.60 1.12
N SER A 236 15.83 8.42 0.93
CA SER A 236 15.09 8.59 -0.34
C SER A 236 14.59 7.25 -0.91
N ARG A 237 13.92 6.45 -0.06
CA ARG A 237 13.40 5.13 -0.43
C ARG A 237 12.14 4.78 0.36
N VAL A 238 11.35 3.87 -0.19
CA VAL A 238 10.31 3.15 0.54
C VAL A 238 10.82 1.75 0.84
N GLN A 239 10.75 1.31 2.09
CA GLN A 239 11.04 -0.06 2.48
C GLN A 239 9.76 -0.82 2.79
N VAL A 240 9.67 -2.07 2.36
CA VAL A 240 8.51 -2.94 2.55
C VAL A 240 8.86 -4.04 3.54
N PHE A 241 8.00 -4.27 4.53
CA PHE A 241 8.21 -5.24 5.61
C PHE A 241 6.99 -6.14 5.80
N SER A 242 7.23 -7.31 6.39
CA SER A 242 6.17 -8.04 7.08
C SER A 242 5.75 -7.29 8.36
N GLN A 243 4.60 -7.64 8.96
CA GLN A 243 4.18 -7.07 10.24
C GLN A 243 5.08 -7.49 11.43
N ASN A 244 6.07 -8.32 11.21
CA ASN A 244 7.07 -8.75 12.20
C ASN A 244 8.45 -8.13 11.95
N GLY A 245 8.54 -7.15 11.05
CA GLY A 245 9.77 -6.43 10.78
C GLY A 245 10.70 -7.12 9.78
N ASP A 246 10.28 -8.23 9.14
CA ASP A 246 11.09 -8.86 8.10
C ASP A 246 11.10 -7.99 6.85
N HIS A 247 12.28 -7.61 6.37
CA HIS A 247 12.44 -6.82 5.16
C HIS A 247 12.08 -7.64 3.92
N ILE A 248 11.22 -7.08 3.06
CA ILE A 248 10.72 -7.73 1.84
C ILE A 248 11.30 -7.08 0.59
N ALA A 249 11.27 -5.74 0.52
CA ALA A 249 11.73 -4.99 -0.66
C ALA A 249 12.17 -3.57 -0.30
N THR A 250 12.98 -2.98 -1.18
CA THR A 250 13.39 -1.57 -1.13
C THR A 250 13.12 -0.93 -2.47
N TRP A 251 12.40 0.20 -2.48
CA TRP A 251 11.98 0.95 -3.66
C TRP A 251 12.52 2.37 -3.64
N THR A 252 13.35 2.73 -4.63
CA THR A 252 13.97 4.05 -4.76
C THR A 252 13.30 4.93 -5.82
N GLN A 253 12.36 4.38 -6.59
CA GLN A 253 11.73 5.04 -7.74
C GLN A 253 10.61 6.02 -7.39
N PHE A 254 10.27 6.17 -6.11
CA PHE A 254 9.21 7.09 -5.66
C PHE A 254 9.74 8.44 -5.14
N GLY A 255 11.05 8.68 -5.18
CA GLY A 255 11.66 9.91 -4.70
C GLY A 255 11.95 9.89 -3.20
N ARG A 256 11.74 11.02 -2.51
CA ARG A 256 12.00 11.22 -1.08
C ARG A 256 10.69 11.20 -0.29
N PRO A 257 10.24 10.04 0.24
CA PRO A 257 8.90 9.85 0.75
C PRO A 257 8.65 10.60 2.07
N SER A 258 7.81 11.62 2.03
CA SER A 258 7.31 12.32 3.20
C SER A 258 5.96 11.76 3.65
N GLY A 259 5.05 11.43 2.74
CA GLY A 259 3.76 10.81 3.02
C GLY A 259 3.53 9.57 2.19
N LEU A 260 2.81 8.60 2.73
CA LEU A 260 2.39 7.38 2.05
C LEU A 260 0.89 7.15 2.22
N PHE A 261 0.23 6.72 1.16
CA PHE A 261 -1.14 6.24 1.21
C PHE A 261 -1.31 5.07 0.25
N ILE A 262 -1.93 3.98 0.69
CA ILE A 262 -2.27 2.85 -0.18
C ILE A 262 -3.79 2.72 -0.22
N THR A 263 -4.33 2.72 -1.44
CA THR A 263 -5.76 2.56 -1.67
C THR A 263 -6.21 1.11 -1.51
N ALA A 264 -7.53 0.89 -1.40
CA ALA A 264 -8.11 -0.46 -1.40
C ALA A 264 -7.80 -1.27 -2.68
N ALA A 265 -7.43 -0.60 -3.76
CA ALA A 265 -6.99 -1.22 -5.01
C ALA A 265 -5.47 -1.50 -5.07
N ASP A 266 -4.77 -1.38 -3.95
CA ASP A 266 -3.32 -1.59 -3.86
C ASP A 266 -2.51 -0.63 -4.75
N ILE A 267 -2.94 0.63 -4.85
CA ILE A 267 -2.18 1.71 -5.48
C ILE A 267 -1.51 2.53 -4.37
N LEU A 268 -0.19 2.58 -4.40
CA LEU A 268 0.63 3.40 -3.51
C LEU A 268 0.73 4.82 -4.05
N TYR A 269 0.46 5.80 -3.22
CA TYR A 269 0.75 7.23 -3.43
C TYR A 269 1.85 7.67 -2.48
N VAL A 270 2.86 8.33 -3.02
CA VAL A 270 4.05 8.78 -2.29
C VAL A 270 4.22 10.27 -2.48
N ALA A 271 4.06 11.04 -1.41
CA ALA A 271 4.34 12.46 -1.40
C ALA A 271 5.84 12.70 -1.21
N ASP A 272 6.44 13.47 -2.11
CA ASP A 272 7.83 13.93 -2.05
C ASP A 272 7.83 15.45 -1.89
N SER A 273 7.96 15.94 -0.67
CA SER A 273 7.91 17.36 -0.33
C SER A 273 9.28 18.04 -0.34
N GLU A 274 10.38 17.28 -0.43
CA GLU A 274 11.69 17.81 -0.10
C GLU A 274 12.80 17.56 -1.13
N SER A 275 12.56 16.82 -2.22
CA SER A 275 13.56 16.64 -3.27
C SER A 275 13.99 17.99 -3.86
N ASN A 276 15.29 18.22 -3.93
CA ASN A 276 15.91 19.42 -4.48
C ASN A 276 17.37 19.13 -4.87
N ALA A 277 18.13 20.14 -5.32
CA ALA A 277 19.51 19.98 -5.76
C ALA A 277 20.48 19.43 -4.69
N ARG A 278 20.15 19.54 -3.39
CA ARG A 278 20.96 19.02 -2.27
C ARG A 278 20.40 17.71 -1.71
N ARG A 279 19.05 17.59 -1.63
CA ARG A 279 18.35 16.43 -1.10
C ARG A 279 17.73 15.69 -2.26
N ASN A 280 18.21 14.50 -2.56
CA ASN A 280 17.76 13.68 -3.68
C ASN A 280 17.94 14.36 -5.06
N PRO A 281 19.19 14.71 -5.46
CA PRO A 281 19.46 15.46 -6.67
C PRO A 281 18.90 14.80 -7.93
N GLY A 282 18.35 15.60 -8.83
CA GLY A 282 17.75 15.13 -10.09
C GLY A 282 16.28 14.72 -9.98
N TRP A 283 15.69 14.71 -8.77
CA TRP A 283 14.30 14.41 -8.54
C TRP A 283 13.47 15.68 -8.35
N LYS A 284 12.23 15.67 -8.86
CA LYS A 284 11.25 16.74 -8.69
C LYS A 284 10.29 16.39 -7.56
N ARG A 285 9.84 17.41 -6.81
CA ARG A 285 8.79 17.28 -5.80
C ARG A 285 7.43 17.03 -6.42
N GLY A 286 6.54 16.41 -5.66
CA GLY A 286 5.17 16.11 -6.04
C GLY A 286 4.71 14.76 -5.50
N ILE A 287 3.61 14.24 -6.00
CA ILE A 287 3.03 12.96 -5.57
C ILE A 287 3.18 11.94 -6.69
N ARG A 288 3.98 10.89 -6.45
CA ARG A 288 4.10 9.75 -7.37
C ARG A 288 3.15 8.65 -6.93
N PHE A 289 2.57 7.96 -7.90
CA PHE A 289 1.70 6.84 -7.59
C PHE A 289 1.97 5.65 -8.51
N GLY A 290 1.65 4.44 -8.02
CA GLY A 290 1.85 3.20 -8.76
C GLY A 290 1.43 1.97 -7.98
N SER A 291 1.47 0.80 -8.63
CA SER A 291 0.99 -0.44 -8.03
C SER A 291 1.96 -1.01 -7.00
N VAL A 292 1.43 -1.48 -5.87
CA VAL A 292 2.21 -2.24 -4.87
C VAL A 292 2.61 -3.64 -5.37
N THR A 293 2.07 -4.09 -6.50
CA THR A 293 2.38 -5.43 -7.05
C THR A 293 3.80 -5.52 -7.58
N ASP A 294 4.28 -4.45 -8.20
CA ASP A 294 5.59 -4.41 -8.86
C ASP A 294 6.43 -3.20 -8.46
N GLY A 295 5.87 -2.29 -7.65
CA GLY A 295 6.54 -1.08 -7.17
C GLY A 295 6.86 -0.08 -8.27
N MET A 296 6.22 -0.15 -9.44
CA MET A 296 6.48 0.78 -10.53
C MET A 296 5.68 2.07 -10.36
N VAL A 297 6.27 3.18 -10.81
CA VAL A 297 5.57 4.48 -10.87
C VAL A 297 4.70 4.53 -12.13
N ASP A 298 3.40 4.70 -11.95
CA ASP A 298 2.39 4.78 -13.02
C ASP A 298 2.06 6.23 -13.38
N GLY A 299 2.31 7.20 -12.48
CA GLY A 299 2.06 8.60 -12.73
C GLY A 299 2.65 9.52 -11.69
N PHE A 300 2.62 10.83 -11.99
CA PHE A 300 3.22 11.87 -11.17
C PHE A 300 2.38 13.16 -11.18
N ILE A 301 1.92 13.57 -10.02
CA ILE A 301 1.31 14.89 -9.77
C ILE A 301 2.45 15.81 -9.37
N ARG A 302 2.81 16.74 -10.24
CA ARG A 302 3.95 17.64 -10.03
C ARG A 302 3.62 18.73 -9.02
N ASP A 303 4.63 19.11 -8.22
CA ASP A 303 4.60 20.37 -7.49
C ASP A 303 4.42 21.53 -8.51
N PRO A 304 3.46 22.44 -8.30
CA PRO A 304 3.30 23.58 -9.20
C PRO A 304 4.48 24.57 -9.17
N GLU A 305 5.34 24.52 -8.14
CA GLU A 305 6.55 25.34 -8.07
C GLU A 305 7.61 24.83 -9.06
N PRO A 306 7.97 25.60 -10.10
CA PRO A 306 8.93 25.17 -11.10
C PRO A 306 10.36 25.10 -10.57
N ASP A 307 10.70 25.92 -9.56
CA ASP A 307 12.03 25.92 -8.94
C ASP A 307 12.05 25.03 -7.69
N GLN A 308 12.55 23.82 -7.85
CA GLN A 308 12.64 22.86 -6.75
C GLN A 308 13.58 23.28 -5.61
N ASP A 309 14.43 24.29 -5.81
CA ASP A 309 15.30 24.83 -4.77
C ASP A 309 14.67 25.99 -4.00
N ASN A 310 13.48 26.45 -4.43
CA ASN A 310 12.70 27.42 -3.69
C ASN A 310 12.21 26.81 -2.38
N SER A 311 12.79 27.25 -1.26
CA SER A 311 12.45 26.76 0.08
C SER A 311 11.11 27.29 0.61
N GLY A 312 10.50 28.28 -0.06
CA GLY A 312 9.20 28.85 0.33
C GLY A 312 8.00 27.98 -0.07
N THR A 313 8.21 27.00 -0.94
CA THR A 313 7.19 26.05 -1.37
C THR A 313 7.65 24.63 -1.16
N SER A 314 6.75 23.78 -0.72
CA SER A 314 6.92 22.34 -0.72
C SER A 314 5.68 21.70 -1.32
N ALA A 315 5.83 20.58 -1.97
CA ALA A 315 4.71 19.73 -2.31
C ALA A 315 4.09 19.11 -1.05
N ALA A 316 3.11 18.26 -1.23
CA ALA A 316 2.44 17.57 -0.14
C ALA A 316 3.42 16.81 0.77
N GLU A 317 3.31 17.02 2.08
CA GLU A 317 3.97 16.22 3.12
C GLU A 317 3.10 15.01 3.48
N GLY A 318 1.81 15.23 3.72
CA GLY A 318 0.81 14.16 3.84
C GLY A 318 0.03 13.97 2.54
N VAL A 319 -0.41 12.76 2.28
CA VAL A 319 -1.20 12.40 1.10
C VAL A 319 -2.31 11.44 1.47
N ALA A 320 -3.50 11.65 0.89
CA ALA A 320 -4.62 10.72 0.97
C ALA A 320 -5.42 10.71 -0.33
N VAL A 321 -6.22 9.67 -0.53
CA VAL A 321 -7.08 9.50 -1.71
C VAL A 321 -8.48 9.17 -1.25
N ASP A 322 -9.47 9.89 -1.75
CA ASP A 322 -10.88 9.62 -1.46
C ASP A 322 -11.47 8.51 -2.34
N ALA A 323 -12.73 8.16 -2.10
CA ALA A 323 -13.44 7.13 -2.86
C ALA A 323 -13.63 7.47 -4.36
N ASN A 324 -13.57 8.76 -4.72
CA ASN A 324 -13.64 9.23 -6.11
C ASN A 324 -12.28 9.11 -6.81
N GLY A 325 -11.22 8.79 -6.07
CA GLY A 325 -9.85 8.80 -6.57
C GLY A 325 -9.21 10.19 -6.58
N ASP A 326 -9.86 11.20 -6.00
CA ASP A 326 -9.26 12.52 -5.84
C ASP A 326 -8.17 12.47 -4.77
N VAL A 327 -7.04 13.11 -5.04
CA VAL A 327 -5.88 13.12 -4.16
C VAL A 327 -5.82 14.42 -3.37
N TYR A 328 -5.59 14.30 -2.08
CA TYR A 328 -5.40 15.43 -1.18
C TYR A 328 -3.95 15.50 -0.75
N GLY A 329 -3.32 16.64 -0.96
CA GLY A 329 -1.96 16.96 -0.54
C GLY A 329 -1.98 17.93 0.64
N ALA A 330 -1.49 17.48 1.79
CA ALA A 330 -1.32 18.32 2.98
C ALA A 330 0.04 19.03 2.89
N GLU A 331 0.03 20.35 2.71
CA GLU A 331 1.23 21.13 2.37
C GLU A 331 1.70 22.00 3.56
N VAL A 332 2.90 21.72 4.03
CA VAL A 332 3.50 22.42 5.17
C VAL A 332 4.00 23.82 4.80
N GLY A 333 4.77 23.93 3.71
CA GLY A 333 5.35 25.21 3.28
C GLY A 333 4.30 26.22 2.81
N PRO A 334 3.41 25.83 1.88
CA PRO A 334 2.33 26.70 1.41
C PRO A 334 1.22 26.99 2.43
N LEU A 335 1.19 26.28 3.56
CA LEU A 335 0.15 26.40 4.60
C LEU A 335 -1.25 26.15 4.05
N MET A 336 -1.47 24.98 3.46
CA MET A 336 -2.73 24.67 2.80
C MET A 336 -3.02 23.17 2.72
N LEU A 337 -4.25 22.87 2.38
CA LEU A 337 -4.67 21.58 1.83
C LEU A 337 -4.99 21.74 0.35
N ARG A 338 -4.37 20.96 -0.50
CA ARG A 338 -4.55 20.98 -1.95
C ARG A 338 -5.32 19.75 -2.41
N LYS A 339 -6.27 19.95 -3.32
CA LYS A 339 -7.00 18.86 -3.96
C LYS A 339 -6.56 18.70 -5.40
N HIS A 340 -6.31 17.47 -5.80
CA HIS A 340 -6.03 17.08 -7.19
C HIS A 340 -7.16 16.17 -7.65
N ILE A 341 -7.93 16.67 -8.61
CA ILE A 341 -9.12 16.00 -9.14
C ILE A 341 -8.68 14.97 -10.17
N CYS A 342 -9.16 13.75 -10.02
CA CYS A 342 -8.95 12.69 -10.99
C CYS A 342 -9.67 13.03 -12.30
N ILE A 343 -8.91 13.17 -13.39
CA ILE A 343 -9.43 13.51 -14.72
C ILE A 343 -9.44 12.33 -15.70
N VAL A 344 -8.92 11.18 -15.26
CA VAL A 344 -8.90 9.96 -16.05
C VAL A 344 -9.58 8.84 -15.26
N TRP A 345 -10.34 8.04 -15.99
CA TRP A 345 -11.12 6.97 -15.37
C TRP A 345 -10.26 5.97 -14.53
N SER A 346 -9.00 5.82 -14.86
CA SER A 346 -8.08 4.89 -14.20
C SER A 346 -7.68 5.27 -12.76
N CYS A 347 -7.89 6.50 -12.34
CA CYS A 347 -7.60 6.91 -10.96
C CYS A 347 -8.81 6.82 -10.01
N THR A 348 -10.02 6.58 -10.51
CA THR A 348 -11.19 6.36 -9.65
C THR A 348 -11.11 4.96 -9.03
N LEU A 349 -11.14 4.88 -7.70
CA LEU A 349 -10.93 3.64 -6.94
C LEU A 349 -12.17 2.72 -6.88
N GLU A 350 -13.32 3.34 -6.87
CA GLU A 350 -14.62 2.69 -7.02
C GLU A 350 -15.38 3.59 -8.00
N GLY A 351 -15.56 3.18 -9.23
CA GLY A 351 -16.20 3.93 -10.28
C GLY A 351 -17.06 5.10 -9.78
N GLY A 352 -16.46 6.27 -9.70
CA GLY A 352 -17.15 7.49 -9.28
C GLY A 352 -18.38 7.68 -10.17
N GLY A 353 -19.59 7.45 -9.66
CA GLY A 353 -20.88 7.67 -10.31
C GLY A 353 -21.13 7.04 -11.69
N GLY A 354 -20.10 6.50 -12.35
CA GLY A 354 -20.17 5.76 -13.60
C GLY A 354 -20.11 4.26 -13.35
N ALA A 355 -21.02 3.50 -13.95
CA ALA A 355 -21.00 2.05 -13.91
C ALA A 355 -19.60 1.51 -14.26
N ARG A 356 -19.09 0.52 -13.49
CA ARG A 356 -17.84 -0.20 -13.81
C ARG A 356 -17.89 -0.66 -15.26
N PRO A 357 -16.77 -0.56 -16.04
CA PRO A 357 -16.79 -1.04 -17.41
C PRO A 357 -17.33 -2.45 -17.46
N ASN A 358 -18.40 -2.61 -18.22
CA ASN A 358 -18.95 -3.91 -18.56
C ASN A 358 -18.19 -4.51 -19.75
N ALA A 359 -18.64 -5.66 -20.24
CA ALA A 359 -18.00 -6.30 -21.39
C ALA A 359 -18.12 -5.46 -22.68
N ASP A 360 -19.22 -4.70 -22.83
CA ASP A 360 -19.46 -3.85 -24.00
C ASP A 360 -18.52 -2.64 -24.00
N ASP A 361 -18.27 -2.05 -22.82
CA ASP A 361 -17.31 -0.95 -22.66
C ASP A 361 -15.89 -1.41 -22.97
N TYR A 362 -15.52 -2.61 -22.52
CA TYR A 362 -14.23 -3.23 -22.84
C TYR A 362 -14.11 -3.50 -24.34
N ASP A 363 -15.14 -4.08 -24.96
CA ASP A 363 -15.13 -4.36 -26.39
C ASP A 363 -15.07 -3.07 -27.22
N GLY A 364 -15.81 -2.04 -26.80
CA GLY A 364 -15.73 -0.70 -27.38
C GLY A 364 -14.32 -0.11 -27.30
N ALA A 365 -13.67 -0.21 -26.14
CA ALA A 365 -12.28 0.22 -25.94
C ALA A 365 -11.31 -0.56 -26.83
N MET A 366 -11.45 -1.88 -26.93
CA MET A 366 -10.61 -2.72 -27.80
C MET A 366 -10.80 -2.40 -29.29
N LYS A 367 -12.02 -2.03 -29.72
CA LYS A 367 -12.29 -1.57 -31.09
C LYS A 367 -11.61 -0.22 -31.38
N ALA A 368 -11.69 0.73 -30.43
CA ALA A 368 -11.03 2.04 -30.55
C ALA A 368 -9.50 1.89 -30.64
N ILE A 369 -8.90 1.09 -29.74
CA ILE A 369 -7.46 0.77 -29.77
C ILE A 369 -7.05 0.18 -31.13
N ARG A 370 -7.83 -0.78 -31.66
CA ARG A 370 -7.52 -1.42 -32.93
C ARG A 370 -7.56 -0.43 -34.09
N GLY A 371 -8.56 0.47 -34.11
CA GLY A 371 -8.65 1.53 -35.10
C GLY A 371 -7.44 2.46 -35.09
N ALA A 372 -7.07 2.93 -33.88
CA ALA A 372 -5.92 3.80 -33.68
C ALA A 372 -4.60 3.11 -34.06
N LEU A 373 -4.37 1.86 -33.61
CA LEU A 373 -3.18 1.07 -33.99
C LEU A 373 -3.07 0.85 -35.50
N GLY A 374 -4.23 0.72 -36.19
CA GLY A 374 -4.28 0.58 -37.65
C GLY A 374 -3.86 1.84 -38.40
N ALA A 375 -4.12 3.02 -37.85
CA ALA A 375 -3.79 4.30 -38.46
C ALA A 375 -2.30 4.68 -38.31
N VAL A 376 -1.62 4.17 -37.27
CA VAL A 376 -0.25 4.58 -36.93
C VAL A 376 0.74 4.38 -38.07
N GLY A 377 0.65 3.27 -38.82
CA GLY A 377 1.56 2.99 -39.92
C GLY A 377 1.48 4.03 -41.06
N ASP A 378 0.29 4.45 -41.41
CA ASP A 378 0.05 5.47 -42.42
C ASP A 378 0.48 6.86 -41.90
N GLN A 379 0.17 7.16 -40.66
CA GLN A 379 0.57 8.42 -39.99
C GLN A 379 2.11 8.55 -39.85
N MET A 380 2.81 7.46 -39.50
CA MET A 380 4.27 7.42 -39.50
C MET A 380 4.83 7.67 -40.90
N SER A 381 4.28 7.04 -41.93
CA SER A 381 4.73 7.19 -43.31
C SER A 381 4.45 8.58 -43.90
N ALA A 382 3.41 9.25 -43.40
CA ALA A 382 3.02 10.60 -43.83
C ALA A 382 3.69 11.70 -42.97
N GLU A 383 4.48 11.35 -41.98
CA GLU A 383 5.05 12.27 -40.98
C GLU A 383 3.98 13.15 -40.30
N ASP A 384 2.78 12.54 -40.02
CA ASP A 384 1.63 13.19 -39.41
C ASP A 384 1.73 13.16 -37.87
N ALA A 385 2.51 14.04 -37.29
CA ALA A 385 2.70 14.13 -35.87
C ALA A 385 1.38 14.38 -35.08
N PRO A 386 0.48 15.30 -35.47
CA PRO A 386 -0.81 15.47 -34.82
C PRO A 386 -1.69 14.23 -34.86
N GLY A 387 -1.70 13.51 -35.98
CA GLY A 387 -2.44 12.26 -36.15
C GLY A 387 -1.91 11.16 -35.23
N LEU A 388 -0.58 11.04 -35.12
CA LEU A 388 0.09 10.09 -34.23
C LEU A 388 -0.22 10.38 -32.75
N GLU A 389 -0.18 11.64 -32.33
CA GLU A 389 -0.52 12.06 -30.96
C GLU A 389 -1.99 11.71 -30.65
N ALA A 390 -2.92 12.01 -31.57
CA ALA A 390 -4.34 11.67 -31.40
C ALA A 390 -4.58 10.15 -31.33
N SER A 391 -3.90 9.36 -32.17
CA SER A 391 -3.97 7.90 -32.13
C SER A 391 -3.39 7.34 -30.83
N ALA A 392 -2.26 7.87 -30.37
CA ALA A 392 -1.63 7.48 -29.12
C ALA A 392 -2.53 7.79 -27.91
N ALA A 393 -3.15 8.98 -27.87
CA ALA A 393 -4.11 9.35 -26.83
C ALA A 393 -5.31 8.39 -26.79
N THR A 394 -5.86 8.02 -27.96
CA THR A 394 -6.95 7.04 -28.07
C THR A 394 -6.54 5.67 -27.52
N ILE A 395 -5.32 5.24 -27.79
CA ILE A 395 -4.78 3.96 -27.30
C ILE A 395 -4.62 4.00 -25.77
N VAL A 396 -4.05 5.07 -25.22
CA VAL A 396 -3.89 5.26 -23.77
C VAL A 396 -5.24 5.19 -23.06
N GLU A 397 -6.25 5.93 -23.55
CA GLU A 397 -7.60 5.92 -22.97
C GLU A 397 -8.25 4.53 -23.05
N GLY A 398 -8.15 3.86 -24.20
CA GLY A 398 -8.73 2.53 -24.38
C GLY A 398 -8.10 1.49 -23.46
N ILE A 399 -6.77 1.52 -23.29
CA ILE A 399 -6.06 0.60 -22.39
C ILE A 399 -6.39 0.91 -20.91
N ALA A 400 -6.59 2.17 -20.54
CA ALA A 400 -7.05 2.53 -19.21
C ALA A 400 -8.43 1.91 -18.89
N LYS A 401 -9.38 1.94 -19.86
CA LYS A 401 -10.68 1.25 -19.72
C LYS A 401 -10.52 -0.27 -19.59
N ALA A 402 -9.62 -0.87 -20.37
CA ALA A 402 -9.32 -2.30 -20.27
C ALA A 402 -8.70 -2.68 -18.92
N ARG A 403 -7.76 -1.89 -18.41
CA ARG A 403 -7.19 -2.07 -17.07
C ARG A 403 -8.28 -2.07 -16.00
N ALA A 404 -9.15 -1.09 -16.04
CA ALA A 404 -10.26 -0.97 -15.11
C ALA A 404 -11.26 -2.14 -15.20
N TYR A 405 -11.53 -2.64 -16.38
CA TYR A 405 -12.34 -3.85 -16.57
C TYR A 405 -11.72 -5.06 -15.84
N TRP A 406 -10.41 -5.25 -15.90
CA TRP A 406 -9.71 -6.38 -15.31
C TRP A 406 -9.39 -6.22 -13.81
N GLN A 407 -9.43 -5.03 -13.26
CA GLN A 407 -8.98 -4.70 -11.91
C GLN A 407 -9.57 -5.59 -10.81
N THR A 408 -10.84 -5.97 -10.95
CA THR A 408 -11.54 -6.83 -9.97
C THR A 408 -11.88 -8.22 -10.50
N ARG A 409 -11.58 -8.50 -11.79
CA ARG A 409 -11.99 -9.74 -12.46
C ARG A 409 -10.87 -10.77 -12.55
N ASP A 410 -9.67 -10.35 -12.94
CA ASP A 410 -8.54 -11.26 -13.10
C ASP A 410 -7.21 -10.53 -12.91
N ARG A 411 -6.46 -10.91 -11.87
CA ARG A 411 -5.17 -10.28 -11.51
C ARG A 411 -4.09 -10.47 -12.58
N ARG A 412 -4.14 -11.56 -13.35
CA ARG A 412 -3.17 -11.83 -14.42
C ARG A 412 -3.46 -10.96 -15.65
N ALA A 413 -4.74 -10.86 -16.03
CA ALA A 413 -5.17 -9.94 -17.08
C ALA A 413 -4.88 -8.48 -16.71
N LEU A 414 -5.07 -8.12 -15.45
CA LEU A 414 -4.71 -6.79 -14.92
C LEU A 414 -3.21 -6.48 -15.12
N ARG A 415 -2.30 -7.43 -14.85
CA ARG A 415 -0.87 -7.23 -15.09
C ARG A 415 -0.55 -6.96 -16.56
N TYR A 416 -1.17 -7.68 -17.48
CA TYR A 416 -1.03 -7.40 -18.92
C TYR A 416 -1.53 -6.01 -19.28
N ALA A 417 -2.69 -5.60 -18.74
CA ALA A 417 -3.25 -4.28 -18.99
C ALA A 417 -2.36 -3.16 -18.43
N ILE A 418 -1.75 -3.35 -17.27
CA ILE A 418 -0.77 -2.42 -16.68
C ILE A 418 0.48 -2.30 -17.57
N SER A 419 1.03 -3.43 -18.04
CA SER A 419 2.19 -3.42 -18.94
C SER A 419 1.87 -2.70 -20.25
N ALA A 420 0.71 -2.99 -20.84
CA ALA A 420 0.26 -2.33 -22.06
C ALA A 420 0.04 -0.81 -21.85
N GLN A 421 -0.48 -0.40 -20.68
CA GLN A 421 -0.70 1.02 -20.38
C GLN A 421 0.62 1.79 -20.33
N ARG A 422 1.67 1.24 -19.73
CA ARG A 422 3.01 1.87 -19.71
C ARG A 422 3.58 2.02 -21.11
N ALA A 423 3.49 0.97 -21.92
CA ALA A 423 3.99 1.02 -23.29
C ALA A 423 3.19 2.01 -24.15
N ALA A 424 1.88 2.14 -23.93
CA ALA A 424 1.02 3.14 -24.61
C ALA A 424 1.39 4.57 -24.19
N GLN A 425 1.71 4.78 -22.92
CA GLN A 425 2.17 6.07 -22.43
C GLN A 425 3.51 6.47 -23.07
N GLY A 426 4.49 5.55 -23.10
CA GLY A 426 5.76 5.79 -23.80
C GLY A 426 5.59 6.06 -25.29
N PHE A 427 4.62 5.41 -25.95
CA PHE A 427 4.28 5.71 -27.33
C PHE A 427 3.66 7.11 -27.49
N HIS A 428 2.76 7.51 -26.60
CA HIS A 428 2.16 8.84 -26.61
C HIS A 428 3.19 9.95 -26.37
N GLU A 429 4.09 9.75 -25.42
CA GLU A 429 5.19 10.69 -25.13
C GLU A 429 6.12 10.86 -26.34
N ALA A 430 6.50 9.77 -26.99
CA ALA A 430 7.32 9.82 -28.20
C ALA A 430 6.60 10.52 -29.35
N ALA A 431 5.31 10.22 -29.58
CA ALA A 431 4.49 10.87 -30.62
C ALA A 431 4.40 12.40 -30.41
N ALA A 432 4.25 12.85 -29.15
CA ALA A 432 4.16 14.27 -28.80
C ALA A 432 5.45 15.05 -29.07
N THR A 433 6.63 14.37 -29.16
CA THR A 433 7.89 15.04 -29.50
C THR A 433 8.06 15.31 -31.00
N GLY A 434 7.28 14.65 -31.85
CA GLY A 434 7.46 14.66 -33.30
C GLY A 434 8.69 13.88 -33.79
N ASP A 435 9.33 13.08 -32.92
CA ASP A 435 10.43 12.19 -33.28
C ASP A 435 9.86 10.84 -33.76
N PHE A 436 9.82 10.67 -35.08
CA PHE A 436 9.23 9.48 -35.72
C PHE A 436 10.03 8.20 -35.47
N ASP A 437 11.35 8.28 -35.31
CA ASP A 437 12.19 7.12 -35.00
C ASP A 437 11.92 6.63 -33.56
N ALA A 438 11.92 7.52 -32.59
CA ALA A 438 11.55 7.21 -31.21
C ALA A 438 10.11 6.69 -31.11
N THR A 439 9.18 7.30 -31.85
CA THR A 439 7.78 6.89 -31.92
C THR A 439 7.63 5.47 -32.49
N GLY A 440 8.39 5.12 -33.52
CA GLY A 440 8.42 3.79 -34.10
C GLY A 440 8.91 2.71 -33.14
N VAL A 441 9.97 3.00 -32.37
CA VAL A 441 10.49 2.11 -31.32
C VAL A 441 9.45 1.90 -30.23
N ALA A 442 8.84 2.97 -29.72
CA ALA A 442 7.83 2.91 -28.67
C ALA A 442 6.56 2.17 -29.13
N PHE A 443 6.14 2.35 -30.39
CA PHE A 443 5.04 1.62 -31.00
C PHE A 443 5.31 0.10 -31.10
N GLY A 444 6.54 -0.28 -31.43
CA GLY A 444 6.97 -1.68 -31.42
C GLY A 444 6.83 -2.29 -30.03
N ALA A 445 7.34 -1.62 -29.00
CA ALA A 445 7.23 -2.04 -27.61
C ALA A 445 5.76 -2.19 -27.15
N LEU A 446 4.88 -1.25 -27.52
CA LEU A 446 3.46 -1.33 -27.22
C LEU A 446 2.82 -2.60 -27.83
N ARG A 447 3.10 -2.91 -29.08
CA ARG A 447 2.52 -4.09 -29.76
C ARG A 447 2.91 -5.41 -29.09
N GLU A 448 4.14 -5.50 -28.56
CA GLU A 448 4.61 -6.69 -27.86
C GLU A 448 3.81 -6.95 -26.57
N THR A 449 3.35 -5.91 -25.88
CA THR A 449 2.58 -6.06 -24.64
C THR A 449 1.15 -6.60 -24.85
N CYS A 450 0.59 -6.49 -26.04
CA CYS A 450 -0.78 -6.90 -26.32
C CYS A 450 -0.92 -8.42 -26.54
N SER A 451 0.09 -9.07 -27.09
CA SER A 451 0.03 -10.49 -27.50
C SER A 451 -0.25 -11.46 -26.35
N PRO A 452 0.45 -11.39 -25.18
CA PRO A 452 0.23 -12.33 -24.09
C PRO A 452 -1.19 -12.30 -23.52
N CYS A 453 -1.80 -11.09 -23.45
CA CYS A 453 -3.17 -10.94 -22.99
C CYS A 453 -4.16 -11.54 -24.00
N HIS A 454 -3.98 -11.26 -25.30
CA HIS A 454 -4.85 -11.76 -26.33
C HIS A 454 -4.81 -13.30 -26.48
N GLU A 455 -3.65 -13.91 -26.36
CA GLU A 455 -3.50 -15.37 -26.40
C GLU A 455 -4.27 -16.05 -25.27
N GLN A 456 -4.27 -15.46 -24.12
CA GLN A 456 -4.90 -16.05 -22.93
C GLN A 456 -6.38 -15.73 -22.76
N TYR A 457 -6.81 -14.50 -23.06
CA TYR A 457 -8.14 -13.99 -22.72
C TYR A 457 -9.04 -13.69 -23.92
N ARG A 458 -8.65 -14.06 -25.12
CA ARG A 458 -9.40 -13.81 -26.35
C ARG A 458 -9.68 -15.09 -27.09
N GLU A 459 -10.92 -15.24 -27.57
CA GLU A 459 -11.36 -16.35 -28.40
C GLU A 459 -12.28 -15.87 -29.51
N ARG A 460 -12.56 -16.71 -30.49
CA ARG A 460 -13.58 -16.44 -31.52
C ARG A 460 -14.89 -17.05 -31.11
N ASP A 461 -15.98 -16.28 -31.27
CA ASP A 461 -17.34 -16.81 -31.18
C ASP A 461 -17.71 -17.68 -32.39
N ALA A 462 -18.93 -18.22 -32.40
CA ALA A 462 -19.41 -19.08 -33.45
C ALA A 462 -19.50 -18.36 -34.84
N ASP A 463 -19.62 -17.05 -34.83
CA ASP A 463 -19.69 -16.18 -36.03
C ASP A 463 -18.30 -15.68 -36.46
N GLY A 464 -17.25 -16.09 -35.74
CA GLY A 464 -15.86 -15.75 -35.99
C GLY A 464 -15.43 -14.38 -35.46
N ASN A 465 -16.26 -13.68 -34.68
CA ASN A 465 -15.90 -12.44 -34.03
C ASN A 465 -15.03 -12.71 -32.82
N TRP A 466 -14.18 -11.74 -32.46
CA TRP A 466 -13.36 -11.82 -31.29
C TRP A 466 -14.16 -11.41 -30.05
N GLN A 467 -14.12 -12.24 -29.03
CA GLN A 467 -14.70 -11.98 -27.72
C GLN A 467 -13.73 -12.34 -26.59
N ILE A 468 -14.04 -11.89 -25.37
CA ILE A 468 -13.29 -12.29 -24.16
C ILE A 468 -13.65 -13.74 -23.85
N LYS A 469 -12.66 -14.59 -23.60
CA LYS A 469 -12.89 -15.92 -23.03
C LYS A 469 -13.59 -15.77 -21.68
N HIS A 470 -14.79 -16.30 -21.57
CA HIS A 470 -15.48 -16.38 -20.29
C HIS A 470 -14.68 -17.33 -19.40
N SER A 471 -14.09 -16.78 -18.32
CA SER A 471 -13.51 -17.61 -17.27
C SER A 471 -14.60 -18.53 -16.73
N THR A 472 -14.41 -19.84 -16.83
CA THR A 472 -15.29 -20.84 -16.20
C THR A 472 -15.09 -20.92 -14.68
N ALA A 473 -14.25 -20.06 -14.11
CA ALA A 473 -14.22 -19.81 -12.69
C ALA A 473 -15.47 -19.02 -12.32
N SER A 474 -16.47 -19.70 -11.78
CA SER A 474 -17.62 -19.05 -11.14
C SER A 474 -17.15 -17.92 -10.25
N PRO A 475 -17.80 -16.74 -10.31
CA PRO A 475 -17.60 -15.74 -9.27
C PRO A 475 -17.92 -16.43 -7.96
N GLN A 476 -16.95 -16.52 -7.07
CA GLN A 476 -17.28 -16.85 -5.68
C GLN A 476 -18.27 -15.78 -5.25
N SER A 477 -19.50 -16.21 -4.99
CA SER A 477 -20.55 -15.37 -4.46
C SER A 477 -20.03 -14.69 -3.21
N GLU A 478 -19.72 -13.41 -3.32
CA GLU A 478 -19.61 -12.55 -2.14
C GLU A 478 -20.95 -12.61 -1.41
N PRO A 479 -20.97 -12.76 -0.09
CA PRO A 479 -22.19 -12.61 0.67
C PRO A 479 -22.64 -11.15 0.51
N THR A 480 -23.73 -10.95 -0.24
CA THR A 480 -24.46 -9.68 -0.29
C THR A 480 -25.00 -9.39 1.10
N ILE A 481 -24.36 -8.47 1.81
CA ILE A 481 -24.95 -7.84 2.98
C ILE A 481 -25.89 -6.75 2.46
N SER A 482 -27.15 -7.13 2.25
CA SER A 482 -28.21 -6.16 2.01
C SER A 482 -28.67 -5.61 3.36
N TRP A 483 -28.38 -4.37 3.63
CA TRP A 483 -29.03 -3.61 4.70
C TRP A 483 -30.34 -3.03 4.16
N SER A 484 -31.48 -3.57 4.62
CA SER A 484 -32.78 -2.88 4.48
C SER A 484 -33.72 -3.30 5.60
N GLY A 485 -34.10 -2.35 6.43
CA GLY A 485 -35.31 -2.36 7.23
C GLY A 485 -35.13 -2.31 8.74
N PRO A 486 -36.10 -1.71 9.45
CA PRO A 486 -36.01 -1.33 10.84
C PRO A 486 -36.13 -2.52 11.80
N ALA A 487 -35.55 -2.34 12.98
CA ALA A 487 -35.52 -3.29 14.08
C ALA A 487 -36.92 -3.75 14.53
N PRO A 488 -37.09 -5.01 14.89
CA PRO A 488 -38.06 -5.41 15.85
C PRO A 488 -37.46 -5.79 17.21
N GLU A 489 -38.24 -5.54 18.23
CA GLU A 489 -38.02 -5.75 19.65
C GLU A 489 -37.60 -7.16 20.08
N GLU A 490 -36.95 -7.17 21.20
CA GLU A 490 -36.44 -8.23 22.06
C GLU A 490 -37.12 -9.60 22.01
N THR A 491 -36.32 -10.64 21.73
CA THR A 491 -36.40 -11.89 22.48
C THR A 491 -34.98 -12.35 22.80
N ARG A 492 -34.59 -12.17 24.06
CA ARG A 492 -33.38 -12.75 24.65
C ARG A 492 -33.50 -14.26 24.71
N GLY A 493 -32.62 -14.95 24.02
CA GLY A 493 -32.38 -16.37 24.24
C GLY A 493 -31.79 -17.05 23.00
N ASP A 494 -30.50 -17.39 23.08
CA ASP A 494 -29.79 -18.36 22.24
C ASP A 494 -28.81 -17.89 21.15
N GLU A 495 -28.62 -16.61 20.90
CA GLU A 495 -27.56 -16.14 19.96
C GLU A 495 -26.18 -15.97 20.61
N GLY A 496 -26.13 -15.77 21.92
CA GLY A 496 -24.87 -15.61 22.66
C GLY A 496 -23.97 -16.86 22.73
N GLN A 497 -24.49 -18.04 22.40
CA GLN A 497 -23.69 -19.27 22.38
C GLN A 497 -23.10 -19.59 20.99
N ARG A 498 -23.72 -19.14 19.90
CA ARG A 498 -23.22 -19.38 18.53
C ARG A 498 -22.08 -18.44 18.13
N GLU A 499 -22.09 -17.19 18.58
CA GLU A 499 -20.98 -16.25 18.34
C GLU A 499 -19.75 -16.54 19.19
N ARG A 500 -19.88 -17.14 20.38
CA ARG A 500 -18.74 -17.59 21.19
C ARG A 500 -18.04 -18.82 20.59
N SER A 501 -18.77 -19.71 19.93
CA SER A 501 -18.20 -20.93 19.32
C SER A 501 -17.34 -20.67 18.08
N ALA A 502 -17.49 -19.52 17.44
CA ALA A 502 -16.69 -19.15 16.25
C ALA A 502 -15.32 -18.52 16.59
N ARG A 503 -15.08 -18.17 17.86
CA ARG A 503 -13.83 -17.54 18.33
C ARG A 503 -12.95 -18.42 19.22
N GLU A 504 -13.41 -19.58 19.67
CA GLU A 504 -12.60 -20.54 20.45
C GLU A 504 -12.03 -21.62 19.53
N VAL A 505 -10.72 -21.57 19.27
CA VAL A 505 -10.03 -22.75 18.73
C VAL A 505 -9.83 -23.72 19.89
N THR A 506 -10.75 -24.69 19.99
CA THR A 506 -10.69 -25.71 21.04
C THR A 506 -9.52 -26.69 20.79
N PRO A 507 -9.10 -27.48 21.79
CA PRO A 507 -8.11 -28.55 21.60
C PRO A 507 -8.50 -29.53 20.47
N GLU A 508 -9.79 -29.82 20.29
CA GLU A 508 -10.28 -30.69 19.22
C GLU A 508 -10.11 -30.04 17.83
N ALA A 509 -10.35 -28.72 17.73
CA ALA A 509 -10.12 -27.97 16.49
C ALA A 509 -8.63 -27.89 16.13
N TYR A 510 -7.75 -27.77 17.15
CA TYR A 510 -6.30 -27.87 17.00
C TYR A 510 -5.87 -29.26 16.49
N ASP A 511 -6.38 -30.35 17.12
CA ASP A 511 -6.07 -31.72 16.71
C ASP A 511 -6.56 -32.00 15.28
N GLY A 512 -7.74 -31.49 14.92
CA GLY A 512 -8.27 -31.54 13.55
C GLY A 512 -7.37 -30.84 12.54
N ALA A 513 -6.85 -29.65 12.89
CA ALA A 513 -5.90 -28.92 12.07
C ALA A 513 -4.57 -29.68 11.90
N MET A 514 -4.03 -30.25 12.98
CA MET A 514 -2.80 -31.04 12.95
C MET A 514 -2.94 -32.33 12.14
N LYS A 515 -4.10 -33.00 12.16
CA LYS A 515 -4.40 -34.15 11.31
C LYS A 515 -4.43 -33.76 9.82
N ALA A 516 -5.07 -32.64 9.49
CA ALA A 516 -5.11 -32.13 8.11
C ALA A 516 -3.71 -31.78 7.58
N ILE A 517 -2.89 -31.10 8.41
CA ILE A 517 -1.50 -30.76 8.08
C ILE A 517 -0.69 -32.05 7.84
N ARG A 518 -0.80 -33.05 8.72
CA ARG A 518 -0.07 -34.31 8.58
C ARG A 518 -0.42 -35.03 7.28
N GLY A 519 -1.71 -35.10 6.92
CA GLY A 519 -2.13 -35.70 5.65
C GLY A 519 -1.50 -34.97 4.46
N ALA A 520 -1.60 -33.64 4.44
CA ALA A 520 -1.04 -32.84 3.36
C ALA A 520 0.50 -32.96 3.27
N VAL A 521 1.21 -32.88 4.40
CA VAL A 521 2.69 -33.06 4.46
C VAL A 521 3.12 -34.44 3.93
N GLY A 522 2.30 -35.47 4.16
CA GLY A 522 2.56 -36.83 3.62
C GLY A 522 2.51 -36.90 2.11
N GLU A 523 1.71 -36.07 1.45
CA GLU A 523 1.54 -36.06 -0.01
C GLU A 523 2.60 -35.22 -0.74
N VAL A 524 3.17 -34.21 -0.10
CA VAL A 524 4.05 -33.20 -0.72
C VAL A 524 5.30 -33.82 -1.36
N GLY A 525 5.93 -34.82 -0.73
CA GLY A 525 7.15 -35.47 -1.26
C GLY A 525 6.90 -36.16 -2.60
N ASP A 526 5.79 -36.88 -2.71
CA ASP A 526 5.39 -37.56 -3.94
C ASP A 526 4.98 -36.57 -5.03
N GLN A 527 4.28 -35.48 -4.65
CA GLN A 527 3.88 -34.43 -5.57
C GLN A 527 5.07 -33.66 -6.14
N ILE A 528 6.09 -33.36 -5.33
CA ILE A 528 7.36 -32.76 -5.81
C ILE A 528 8.06 -33.74 -6.78
N SER A 529 8.21 -35.01 -6.39
CA SER A 529 8.90 -36.01 -7.20
C SER A 529 8.15 -36.32 -8.50
N GLY A 530 6.82 -36.29 -8.47
CA GLY A 530 5.96 -36.51 -9.63
C GLY A 530 5.72 -35.25 -10.46
N GLN A 531 6.27 -34.10 -10.07
CA GLN A 531 6.06 -32.78 -10.69
C GLN A 531 4.56 -32.40 -10.82
N ASP A 532 3.76 -32.77 -9.81
CA ASP A 532 2.33 -32.47 -9.74
C ASP A 532 2.12 -31.09 -9.08
N ALA A 533 2.19 -30.03 -9.87
CA ALA A 533 2.04 -28.66 -9.40
C ALA A 533 0.66 -28.40 -8.78
N ALA A 534 -0.42 -28.94 -9.36
CA ALA A 534 -1.79 -28.73 -8.87
C ALA A 534 -2.04 -29.42 -7.53
N GLY A 535 -1.59 -30.68 -7.39
CA GLY A 535 -1.65 -31.42 -6.14
C GLY A 535 -0.80 -30.75 -5.06
N LEU A 536 0.39 -30.28 -5.42
CA LEU A 536 1.31 -29.59 -4.53
C LEU A 536 0.71 -28.26 -4.01
N GLU A 537 0.10 -27.46 -4.87
CA GLU A 537 -0.58 -26.22 -4.49
C GLU A 537 -1.77 -26.49 -3.53
N ALA A 538 -2.55 -27.53 -3.82
CA ALA A 538 -3.65 -27.94 -2.94
C ALA A 538 -3.15 -28.39 -1.56
N SER A 539 -2.04 -29.15 -1.49
CA SER A 539 -1.43 -29.59 -0.24
C SER A 539 -0.83 -28.43 0.54
N ALA A 540 -0.11 -27.52 -0.11
CA ALA A 540 0.45 -26.31 0.49
C ALA A 540 -0.63 -25.39 1.05
N THR A 541 -1.76 -25.26 0.36
CA THR A 541 -2.94 -24.49 0.85
C THR A 541 -3.53 -25.12 2.10
N ARG A 542 -3.68 -26.47 2.16
CA ARG A 542 -4.16 -27.17 3.36
C ARG A 542 -3.21 -26.99 4.53
N ILE A 543 -1.91 -27.04 4.31
CA ILE A 543 -0.88 -26.80 5.33
C ILE A 543 -0.99 -25.38 5.87
N SER A 544 -0.99 -24.36 5.02
CA SER A 544 -1.06 -22.95 5.42
C SER A 544 -2.33 -22.64 6.23
N ARG A 545 -3.50 -23.12 5.78
CA ARG A 545 -4.77 -22.98 6.52
C ARG A 545 -4.77 -23.70 7.87
N GLY A 546 -4.16 -24.89 7.92
CA GLY A 546 -4.01 -25.64 9.15
C GLY A 546 -3.12 -24.92 10.15
N MET A 547 -1.95 -24.42 9.69
CA MET A 547 -1.01 -23.67 10.53
C MET A 547 -1.60 -22.36 11.07
N ALA A 548 -2.43 -21.65 10.32
CA ALA A 548 -3.13 -20.48 10.81
C ALA A 548 -4.01 -20.81 12.05
N ARG A 549 -4.71 -21.95 12.06
CA ARG A 549 -5.48 -22.40 13.22
C ARG A 549 -4.60 -22.79 14.40
N VAL A 550 -3.47 -23.44 14.14
CA VAL A 550 -2.46 -23.82 15.15
C VAL A 550 -1.90 -22.58 15.82
N MET A 551 -1.59 -21.53 15.05
CA MET A 551 -1.14 -20.23 15.60
C MET A 551 -2.19 -19.59 16.50
N ILE A 552 -3.45 -19.53 16.06
CA ILE A 552 -4.55 -18.96 16.87
C ILE A 552 -4.66 -19.73 18.21
N TYR A 553 -4.59 -21.06 18.17
CA TYR A 553 -4.62 -21.88 19.37
C TYR A 553 -3.49 -21.51 20.35
N TRP A 554 -2.22 -21.47 19.90
CA TRP A 554 -1.08 -21.15 20.76
C TRP A 554 -1.10 -19.71 21.26
N ARG A 555 -1.63 -18.78 20.45
CA ARG A 555 -1.86 -17.41 20.86
C ARG A 555 -2.85 -17.32 22.03
N LEU A 556 -3.97 -18.04 21.95
CA LEU A 556 -4.95 -18.13 23.04
C LEU A 556 -4.39 -18.79 24.29
N GLN A 557 -3.45 -19.75 24.12
CA GLN A 557 -2.73 -20.37 25.22
C GLN A 557 -1.60 -19.50 25.79
N ARG A 558 -1.31 -18.34 25.21
CA ARG A 558 -0.19 -17.44 25.55
C ARG A 558 1.19 -18.13 25.53
N GLU A 559 1.35 -19.15 24.67
CA GLU A 559 2.61 -19.89 24.48
C GLU A 559 3.43 -19.28 23.33
N ARG A 560 4.28 -18.31 23.66
CA ARG A 560 5.06 -17.54 22.69
C ARG A 560 6.00 -18.41 21.83
N VAL A 561 6.66 -19.39 22.44
CA VAL A 561 7.60 -20.27 21.72
C VAL A 561 6.86 -21.15 20.73
N ALA A 562 5.76 -21.79 21.15
CA ALA A 562 4.94 -22.60 20.26
C ALA A 562 4.29 -21.77 19.13
N TYR A 563 3.89 -20.54 19.45
CA TYR A 563 3.39 -19.58 18.45
C TYR A 563 4.45 -19.26 17.40
N GLY A 564 5.69 -18.91 17.79
CA GLY A 564 6.78 -18.60 16.87
C GLY A 564 7.18 -19.79 15.99
N ILE A 565 7.19 -21.01 16.53
CA ILE A 565 7.42 -22.23 15.74
C ILE A 565 6.29 -22.42 14.69
N ALA A 566 5.04 -22.23 15.10
CA ALA A 566 3.89 -22.38 14.20
C ALA A 566 3.88 -21.28 13.11
N GLU A 567 4.30 -20.08 13.43
CA GLU A 567 4.45 -18.96 12.50
C GLU A 567 5.52 -19.25 11.45
N THR A 568 6.70 -19.74 11.86
CA THR A 568 7.78 -20.14 10.95
C THR A 568 7.31 -21.28 10.02
N ALA A 569 6.60 -22.25 10.56
CA ALA A 569 6.03 -23.36 9.79
C ALA A 569 4.97 -22.87 8.79
N MET A 570 4.15 -21.87 9.16
CA MET A 570 3.17 -21.27 8.25
C MET A 570 3.85 -20.51 7.10
N ASN A 571 4.93 -19.79 7.39
CA ASN A 571 5.68 -19.07 6.36
C ASN A 571 6.33 -20.02 5.36
N ALA A 572 6.94 -21.11 5.85
CA ALA A 572 7.44 -22.18 4.97
C ALA A 572 6.33 -22.84 4.12
N GLY A 573 5.12 -23.00 4.69
CA GLY A 573 3.95 -23.47 3.95
C GLY A 573 3.51 -22.50 2.84
N ARG A 574 3.63 -21.19 3.06
CA ARG A 574 3.37 -20.16 2.03
C ARG A 574 4.44 -20.16 0.94
N SER A 575 5.71 -20.32 1.31
CA SER A 575 6.80 -20.45 0.34
C SER A 575 6.61 -21.70 -0.54
N LEU A 576 6.18 -22.82 0.05
CA LEU A 576 5.81 -24.03 -0.67
C LEU A 576 4.66 -23.78 -1.64
N GLN A 577 3.63 -23.02 -1.23
CA GLN A 577 2.50 -22.66 -2.08
C GLN A 577 2.93 -21.78 -3.25
N ALA A 578 3.79 -20.78 -3.01
CA ALA A 578 4.31 -19.91 -4.05
C ALA A 578 5.16 -20.68 -5.08
N ALA A 579 6.03 -21.59 -4.61
CA ALA A 579 6.84 -22.44 -5.46
C ALA A 579 5.96 -23.40 -6.31
N ALA A 580 4.94 -23.99 -5.71
CA ALA A 580 3.97 -24.84 -6.43
C ALA A 580 3.23 -24.06 -7.53
N ALA A 581 2.76 -22.85 -7.24
CA ALA A 581 2.09 -21.99 -8.21
C ALA A 581 3.03 -21.55 -9.36
N ALA A 582 4.34 -21.46 -9.10
CA ALA A 582 5.35 -21.17 -10.10
C ALA A 582 5.80 -22.40 -10.91
N GLY A 583 5.44 -23.63 -10.48
CA GLY A 583 5.96 -24.88 -11.03
C GLY A 583 7.45 -25.11 -10.73
N ASP A 584 7.99 -24.44 -9.70
CA ASP A 584 9.38 -24.55 -9.26
C ASP A 584 9.51 -25.62 -8.17
N PHE A 585 9.79 -26.84 -8.61
CA PHE A 585 9.88 -28.01 -7.71
C PHE A 585 11.15 -28.03 -6.85
N ASP A 586 12.22 -27.35 -7.26
CA ASP A 586 13.45 -27.23 -6.46
C ASP A 586 13.22 -26.25 -5.29
N ALA A 587 12.61 -25.09 -5.55
CA ALA A 587 12.19 -24.17 -4.50
C ALA A 587 11.14 -24.82 -3.58
N ALA A 588 10.21 -25.61 -4.12
CA ALA A 588 9.23 -26.35 -3.34
C ALA A 588 9.89 -27.38 -2.41
N GLY A 589 10.91 -28.09 -2.88
CA GLY A 589 11.71 -29.02 -2.07
C GLY A 589 12.41 -28.33 -0.91
N THR A 590 12.98 -27.16 -1.15
CA THR A 590 13.62 -26.31 -0.13
C THR A 590 12.60 -25.87 0.93
N ALA A 591 11.49 -25.27 0.52
CA ALA A 591 10.42 -24.79 1.42
C ALA A 591 9.78 -25.95 2.22
N PHE A 592 9.67 -27.13 1.62
CA PHE A 592 9.19 -28.32 2.31
C PHE A 592 10.17 -28.81 3.39
N GLY A 593 11.48 -28.73 3.13
CA GLY A 593 12.53 -29.01 4.11
C GLY A 593 12.43 -28.07 5.32
N GLU A 594 12.28 -26.76 5.08
CA GLU A 594 12.10 -25.75 6.11
C GLU A 594 10.85 -25.99 6.95
N LEU A 595 9.71 -26.31 6.32
CA LEU A 595 8.47 -26.64 7.00
C LEU A 595 8.66 -27.85 7.93
N ARG A 596 9.28 -28.93 7.45
CA ARG A 596 9.52 -30.14 8.25
C ARG A 596 10.44 -29.91 9.43
N ALA A 597 11.42 -29.01 9.28
CA ALA A 597 12.34 -28.64 10.36
C ALA A 597 11.61 -28.05 11.57
N GLN A 598 10.46 -27.40 11.39
CA GLN A 598 9.66 -26.84 12.47
C GLN A 598 8.79 -27.86 13.21
N CYS A 599 8.53 -29.01 12.62
CA CYS A 599 7.65 -30.02 13.23
C CYS A 599 8.28 -30.65 14.49
N THR A 600 9.56 -30.99 14.43
CA THR A 600 10.26 -31.73 15.51
C THR A 600 10.35 -30.91 16.81
N PRO A 601 10.85 -29.66 16.82
CA PRO A 601 10.96 -28.87 18.05
C PRO A 601 9.60 -28.64 18.74
N CYS A 602 8.54 -28.40 17.95
CA CYS A 602 7.21 -28.21 18.48
C CYS A 602 6.67 -29.50 19.13
N HIS A 603 6.83 -30.65 18.45
CA HIS A 603 6.33 -31.93 18.94
C HIS A 603 7.07 -32.40 20.21
N GLU A 604 8.37 -32.25 20.27
CA GLU A 604 9.16 -32.61 21.44
C GLU A 604 8.78 -31.79 22.69
N GLN A 605 8.53 -30.51 22.50
CA GLN A 605 8.24 -29.61 23.60
C GLN A 605 6.78 -29.64 24.06
N TYR A 606 5.82 -29.74 23.13
CA TYR A 606 4.39 -29.50 23.41
C TYR A 606 3.49 -30.71 23.22
N ARG A 607 4.03 -31.90 22.95
CA ARG A 607 3.25 -33.10 22.67
C ARG A 607 3.69 -34.27 23.56
N GLU A 608 2.71 -35.02 24.05
CA GLU A 608 2.91 -36.25 24.84
C GLU A 608 1.92 -37.33 24.43
N ARG A 609 2.12 -38.54 24.91
CA ARG A 609 1.17 -39.63 24.75
C ARG A 609 0.28 -39.73 25.98
N ASP A 610 -1.03 -39.89 25.77
CA ASP A 610 -1.98 -40.21 26.82
C ASP A 610 -1.82 -41.69 27.28
N ALA A 611 -2.63 -42.09 28.26
CA ALA A 611 -2.61 -43.43 28.82
C ALA A 611 -2.97 -44.54 27.77
N ASP A 612 -3.70 -44.18 26.72
CA ASP A 612 -4.12 -45.05 25.64
C ASP A 612 -3.12 -45.04 24.46
N GLY A 613 -2.03 -44.28 24.59
CA GLY A 613 -0.97 -44.16 23.59
C GLY A 613 -1.27 -43.15 22.47
N ASN A 614 -2.38 -42.40 22.55
CA ASN A 614 -2.69 -41.36 21.58
C ASN A 614 -1.87 -40.09 21.86
N TRP A 615 -1.61 -39.33 20.80
CA TRP A 615 -0.90 -38.08 20.93
C TRP A 615 -1.86 -36.95 21.39
N GLN A 616 -1.46 -36.23 22.42
CA GLN A 616 -2.13 -35.04 22.95
C GLN A 616 -1.17 -33.91 23.21
N ILE A 617 -1.70 -32.69 23.40
CA ILE A 617 -0.91 -31.54 23.85
C ILE A 617 -0.57 -31.76 25.33
N LYS A 618 0.69 -31.53 25.70
CA LYS A 618 1.13 -31.57 27.11
C LYS A 618 0.28 -30.63 27.97
N ALA A 619 -0.26 -31.15 29.04
CA ALA A 619 -0.91 -30.31 30.04
C ALA A 619 0.11 -29.35 30.64
N ARG A 620 -0.26 -28.08 30.84
CA ARG A 620 0.58 -27.12 31.53
C ARG A 620 0.81 -27.60 32.96
N SER A 621 2.06 -27.71 33.37
CA SER A 621 2.41 -27.67 34.80
C SER A 621 2.04 -26.25 35.28
N GLN A 622 1.07 -26.16 36.18
CA GLN A 622 0.63 -24.93 36.84
C GLN A 622 1.78 -24.25 37.58
#